data_2e09a14fef4b8900adaaab05f5699ec7
#
_entry.id   2e09a14fef4b8900adaaab05f5699ec7
#
_cell.length_a   1.000
_cell.length_b   1.000
_cell.length_c   1.000
_cell.angle_alpha   90.00
_cell.angle_beta   90.00
_cell.angle_gamma   90.00
#
_symmetry.space_group_name_H-M   'P 1'
#
loop_
_entity.id
_entity.type
_entity.pdbx_description
1 polymer ?
#
loop_
_entity_poly.entity_id
_entity_poly.type
_entity_poly.pdbx_seq_one_letter_code
_entity_poly.pdbx_strand_id
1 'polypeptide(L)'
;MEIVNLLQLGNRGELRRWLEDNHCVERECWVVTYRSKNPPEWAAIPYIDVVVEALCFGWIDSTLKKLPDGRLAQRLSPRRKNSHWTDLNKQRCIDLEKRGLMTDAGRRAFEKVITNT
;
A
#
# COMPACT_ATOMS: atom_id res chain seq x y z
N MET A 1 -16.46 -9.90 2.87
CA MET A 1 -15.17 -9.61 3.51
C MET A 1 -15.33 -8.45 4.48
N GLU A 2 -14.99 -8.65 5.72
CA GLU A 2 -15.11 -7.64 6.75
C GLU A 2 -13.96 -6.62 6.66
N ILE A 3 -14.28 -5.34 6.87
CA ILE A 3 -13.29 -4.28 6.87
C ILE A 3 -12.66 -4.18 8.26
N VAL A 4 -11.34 -4.32 8.31
CA VAL A 4 -10.55 -4.20 9.52
C VAL A 4 -9.52 -3.07 9.33
N ASN A 5 -9.40 -2.18 10.32
CA ASN A 5 -8.51 -1.03 10.26
C ASN A 5 -8.81 -0.11 9.07
N LEU A 6 -10.00 0.47 9.06
CA LEU A 6 -10.37 1.47 8.05
C LEU A 6 -9.65 2.78 8.35
N LEU A 7 -8.83 3.22 7.41
CA LEU A 7 -8.01 4.42 7.55
C LEU A 7 -8.52 5.49 6.59
N GLN A 8 -9.02 6.60 7.11
CA GLN A 8 -9.40 7.76 6.31
C GLN A 8 -8.39 8.87 6.55
N LEU A 9 -7.36 8.88 5.71
CA LEU A 9 -6.20 9.75 5.86
C LEU A 9 -6.16 10.78 4.73
N GLY A 10 -5.50 11.91 4.97
CA GLY A 10 -5.47 13.01 4.00
C GLY A 10 -4.29 12.99 3.05
N ASN A 11 -3.21 12.27 3.36
CA ASN A 11 -2.02 12.23 2.52
C ASN A 11 -1.20 10.98 2.77
N ARG A 12 -0.24 10.72 1.86
CA ARG A 12 0.57 9.50 1.93
C ARG A 12 1.50 9.46 3.14
N GLY A 13 1.89 10.62 3.66
CA GLY A 13 2.73 10.68 4.86
C GLY A 13 2.03 10.11 6.08
N GLU A 14 0.73 10.33 6.21
CA GLU A 14 -0.06 9.74 7.29
C GLU A 14 -0.15 8.22 7.16
N LEU A 15 -0.31 7.71 5.93
CA LEU A 15 -0.30 6.27 5.67
C LEU A 15 1.06 5.67 6.01
N ARG A 16 2.13 6.35 5.61
CA ARG A 16 3.49 5.89 5.92
C ARG A 16 3.69 5.76 7.43
N ARG A 17 3.22 6.74 8.19
CA ARG A 17 3.32 6.71 9.66
C ARG A 17 2.55 5.54 10.26
N TRP A 18 1.34 5.29 9.75
CA TRP A 18 0.56 4.14 10.21
C TRP A 18 1.28 2.83 9.92
N LEU A 19 1.84 2.69 8.73
CA LEU A 19 2.59 1.48 8.35
C LEU A 19 3.88 1.33 9.18
N GLU A 20 4.58 2.42 9.45
CA GLU A 20 5.75 2.40 10.32
C GLU A 20 5.41 1.81 11.70
N ASP A 21 4.29 2.26 12.26
CA ASP A 21 3.86 1.85 13.59
C ASP A 21 3.21 0.45 13.63
N ASN A 22 2.62 -0.01 12.54
CA ASN A 22 1.72 -1.16 12.56
C ASN A 22 2.08 -2.31 11.62
N HIS A 23 2.99 -2.14 10.67
CA HIS A 23 3.23 -3.17 9.65
C HIS A 23 3.77 -4.49 10.24
N CYS A 24 4.35 -4.48 11.43
CA CYS A 24 4.86 -5.69 12.07
C CYS A 24 3.80 -6.40 12.91
N VAL A 25 2.73 -5.71 13.31
CA VAL A 25 1.72 -6.25 14.23
C VAL A 25 0.35 -6.43 13.59
N GLU A 26 0.02 -5.66 12.58
CA GLU A 26 -1.26 -5.76 11.88
C GLU A 26 -1.14 -6.59 10.60
N ARG A 27 -2.23 -7.23 10.18
CA ARG A 27 -2.26 -8.09 9.00
C ARG A 27 -3.03 -7.50 7.83
N GLU A 28 -3.73 -6.40 8.04
CA GLU A 28 -4.44 -5.70 6.99
C GLU A 28 -4.85 -4.32 7.43
N CYS A 29 -5.10 -3.47 6.44
CA CYS A 29 -5.80 -2.22 6.62
C CYS A 29 -6.56 -1.89 5.34
N TRP A 30 -7.53 -0.99 5.45
CA TRP A 30 -8.30 -0.51 4.32
C TRP A 30 -8.16 1.00 4.28
N VAL A 31 -7.67 1.52 3.16
CA VAL A 31 -7.33 2.93 3.02
C VAL A 31 -8.34 3.61 2.11
N VAL A 32 -8.98 4.67 2.60
CA VAL A 32 -9.89 5.46 1.77
C VAL A 32 -9.07 6.12 0.66
N THR A 33 -9.44 5.86 -0.59
CA THR A 33 -8.68 6.25 -1.77
C THR A 33 -9.59 6.79 -2.86
N TYR A 34 -9.00 7.29 -3.94
CA TYR A 34 -9.74 7.69 -5.13
C TYR A 34 -8.88 7.49 -6.37
N ARG A 35 -9.55 7.23 -7.49
CA ARG A 35 -8.90 7.07 -8.80
C ARG A 35 -9.27 8.17 -9.77
N SER A 36 -10.26 8.99 -9.42
CA SER A 36 -10.71 10.08 -10.27
C SER A 36 -9.65 11.17 -10.37
N LYS A 37 -9.75 11.99 -11.43
CA LYS A 37 -8.84 13.12 -11.66
C LYS A 37 -8.95 14.15 -10.54
N ASN A 38 -10.14 14.34 -9.99
CA ASN A 38 -10.39 15.32 -8.93
C ASN A 38 -10.57 14.58 -7.59
N PRO A 39 -9.97 15.11 -6.50
CA PRO A 39 -10.17 14.51 -5.17
C PRO A 39 -11.64 14.61 -4.74
N PRO A 40 -12.11 13.63 -3.95
CA PRO A 40 -13.45 13.72 -3.36
C PRO A 40 -13.51 14.80 -2.27
N GLU A 41 -14.73 15.07 -1.77
CA GLU A 41 -14.92 16.05 -0.69
C GLU A 41 -14.38 15.58 0.66
N TRP A 42 -14.26 14.27 0.83
CA TRP A 42 -13.72 13.69 2.07
C TRP A 42 -12.22 13.44 1.96
N ALA A 43 -11.56 13.23 3.10
CA ALA A 43 -10.15 12.90 3.14
C ALA A 43 -9.89 11.55 2.45
N ALA A 44 -8.93 11.52 1.54
CA ALA A 44 -8.57 10.32 0.79
C ALA A 44 -7.17 10.48 0.21
N ILE A 45 -6.51 9.35 -0.09
CA ILE A 45 -5.17 9.34 -0.68
C ILE A 45 -5.29 8.84 -2.13
N PRO A 46 -4.62 9.48 -3.09
CA PRO A 46 -4.62 8.98 -4.47
C PRO A 46 -4.20 7.51 -4.52
N TYR A 47 -4.87 6.73 -5.37
CA TYR A 47 -4.65 5.28 -5.47
C TYR A 47 -3.17 4.90 -5.67
N ILE A 48 -2.48 5.61 -6.55
CA ILE A 48 -1.06 5.35 -6.83
C ILE A 48 -0.20 5.53 -5.56
N ASP A 49 -0.49 6.55 -4.75
CA ASP A 49 0.26 6.78 -3.52
C ASP A 49 0.03 5.67 -2.50
N VAL A 50 -1.19 5.13 -2.44
CA VAL A 50 -1.51 3.99 -1.57
C VAL A 50 -0.69 2.77 -1.97
N VAL A 51 -0.66 2.44 -3.26
CA VAL A 51 0.10 1.30 -3.79
C VAL A 51 1.60 1.45 -3.51
N VAL A 52 2.14 2.64 -3.77
CA VAL A 52 3.58 2.91 -3.62
C VAL A 52 4.00 2.84 -2.15
N GLU A 53 3.20 3.39 -1.23
CA GLU A 53 3.52 3.29 0.19
C GLU A 53 3.47 1.83 0.68
N ALA A 54 2.52 1.04 0.19
CA ALA A 54 2.44 -0.39 0.52
C ALA A 54 3.72 -1.11 0.09
N LEU A 55 4.24 -0.82 -1.11
CA LEU A 55 5.49 -1.41 -1.60
C LEU A 55 6.67 -1.09 -0.69
N CYS A 56 6.71 0.12 -0.14
CA CYS A 56 7.82 0.53 0.75
C CYS A 56 7.92 -0.36 1.99
N PHE A 57 6.85 -1.01 2.40
CA PHE A 57 6.79 -1.85 3.59
C PHE A 57 6.63 -3.34 3.28
N GLY A 58 6.71 -3.73 2.01
CA GLY A 58 6.54 -5.12 1.61
C GLY A 58 5.09 -5.59 1.66
N TRP A 59 4.15 -4.65 1.57
CA TRP A 59 2.72 -4.93 1.52
C TRP A 59 2.22 -4.86 0.08
N ILE A 60 1.01 -5.36 -0.16
CA ILE A 60 0.38 -5.39 -1.48
C ILE A 60 -1.07 -4.92 -1.38
N ASP A 61 -1.52 -4.22 -2.43
CA ASP A 61 -2.92 -3.89 -2.60
C ASP A 61 -3.66 -5.13 -3.16
N SER A 62 -4.88 -5.33 -2.68
CA SER A 62 -5.70 -6.46 -3.14
C SER A 62 -7.11 -5.99 -3.51
N THR A 63 -8.08 -6.12 -2.62
CA THR A 63 -9.49 -5.81 -2.89
C THR A 63 -9.77 -4.32 -2.80
N LEU A 64 -10.49 -3.79 -3.79
CA LEU A 64 -11.04 -2.44 -3.75
C LEU A 64 -12.54 -2.56 -3.52
N LYS A 65 -13.04 -1.93 -2.46
CA LYS A 65 -14.45 -2.01 -2.07
C LYS A 65 -15.08 -0.64 -2.03
N LYS A 66 -16.28 -0.51 -2.60
CA LYS A 66 -17.09 0.70 -2.48
C LYS A 66 -17.95 0.61 -1.25
N LEU A 67 -17.79 1.59 -0.35
CA LEU A 67 -18.59 1.66 0.88
C LEU A 67 -20.00 2.17 0.57
N PRO A 68 -20.97 1.91 1.48
CA PRO A 68 -22.36 2.35 1.26
C PRO A 68 -22.51 3.85 1.01
N ASP A 69 -21.63 4.68 1.58
CA ASP A 69 -21.65 6.14 1.40
C ASP A 69 -20.88 6.62 0.16
N GLY A 70 -20.36 5.71 -0.65
CA GLY A 70 -19.65 6.03 -1.89
C GLY A 70 -18.13 6.12 -1.79
N ARG A 71 -17.57 6.07 -0.58
CA ARG A 71 -16.12 6.06 -0.44
C ARG A 71 -15.53 4.77 -0.99
N LEU A 72 -14.34 4.83 -1.58
CA LEU A 72 -13.60 3.66 -2.00
C LEU A 72 -12.58 3.31 -0.94
N ALA A 73 -12.48 2.03 -0.59
CA ALA A 73 -11.51 1.55 0.38
C ALA A 73 -10.62 0.48 -0.27
N GLN A 74 -9.33 0.69 -0.26
CA GLN A 74 -8.34 -0.23 -0.81
C GLN A 74 -7.73 -1.07 0.29
N ARG A 75 -7.86 -2.39 0.17
CA ARG A 75 -7.25 -3.32 1.13
C ARG A 75 -5.76 -3.45 0.87
N LEU A 76 -4.97 -3.33 1.93
CA LEU A 76 -3.54 -3.58 1.94
C LEU A 76 -3.24 -4.70 2.94
N SER A 77 -2.27 -5.54 2.61
CA SER A 77 -1.83 -6.62 3.50
C SER A 77 -0.38 -6.99 3.20
N PRO A 78 0.34 -7.61 4.16
CA PRO A 78 1.69 -8.09 3.88
C PRO A 78 1.71 -9.05 2.70
N ARG A 79 2.74 -8.95 1.86
CA ARG A 79 2.91 -9.87 0.73
C ARG A 79 3.16 -11.28 1.25
N ARG A 80 2.55 -12.25 0.59
CA ARG A 80 2.80 -13.67 0.85
C ARG A 80 4.14 -14.06 0.22
N LYS A 81 4.78 -15.09 0.77
CA LYS A 81 6.06 -15.59 0.31
C LYS A 81 6.13 -15.85 -1.20
N ASN A 82 5.02 -16.34 -1.77
CA ASN A 82 4.91 -16.69 -3.19
C ASN A 82 4.07 -15.69 -3.98
N SER A 83 3.96 -14.44 -3.53
CA SER A 83 3.15 -13.45 -4.24
C SER A 83 3.76 -13.12 -5.60
N HIS A 84 2.89 -12.86 -6.58
CA HIS A 84 3.33 -12.46 -7.90
C HIS A 84 3.82 -11.01 -7.92
N TRP A 85 4.97 -10.81 -8.55
CA TRP A 85 5.54 -9.48 -8.73
C TRP A 85 5.47 -9.08 -10.20
N THR A 86 4.76 -8.01 -10.51
CA THR A 86 4.74 -7.46 -11.87
C THR A 86 6.03 -6.70 -12.15
N ASP A 87 6.39 -6.58 -13.43
CA ASP A 87 7.56 -5.77 -13.82
C ASP A 87 7.41 -4.33 -13.37
N LEU A 88 6.18 -3.79 -13.44
CA LEU A 88 5.90 -2.44 -12.97
C LEU A 88 6.22 -2.27 -11.48
N ASN A 89 5.80 -3.22 -10.64
CA ASN A 89 6.07 -3.14 -9.21
C ASN A 89 7.56 -3.32 -8.89
N LYS A 90 8.26 -4.17 -9.64
CA LYS A 90 9.72 -4.30 -9.50
C LYS A 90 10.41 -2.98 -9.82
N GLN A 91 10.01 -2.32 -10.89
CA GLN A 91 10.57 -1.03 -11.29
C GLN A 91 10.27 0.05 -10.26
N ARG A 92 9.06 0.03 -9.70
CA ARG A 92 8.70 0.94 -8.61
C ARG A 92 9.60 0.77 -7.39
N CYS A 93 9.90 -0.46 -7.02
CA CYS A 93 10.80 -0.73 -5.88
C CYS A 93 12.22 -0.19 -6.14
N ILE A 94 12.73 -0.37 -7.35
CA ILE A 94 14.05 0.17 -7.73
C ILE A 94 14.05 1.69 -7.61
N ASP A 95 13.01 2.34 -8.12
CA ASP A 95 12.87 3.79 -8.04
C ASP A 95 12.75 4.27 -6.59
N LEU A 96 11.94 3.59 -5.79
CA LEU A 96 11.75 3.94 -4.38
C LEU A 96 13.05 3.82 -3.59
N GLU A 97 13.88 2.81 -3.90
CA GLU A 97 15.18 2.66 -3.25
C GLU A 97 16.10 3.83 -3.61
N LYS A 98 16.13 4.23 -4.87
CA LYS A 98 16.92 5.39 -5.32
C LYS A 98 16.49 6.67 -4.64
N ARG A 99 15.21 6.81 -4.36
CA ARG A 99 14.65 8.00 -3.72
C ARG A 99 14.76 7.96 -2.19
N GLY A 100 15.29 6.88 -1.63
CA GLY A 100 15.45 6.76 -0.19
C GLY A 100 14.16 6.51 0.58
N LEU A 101 13.12 6.05 -0.10
CA LEU A 101 11.79 5.82 0.50
C LEU A 101 11.55 4.37 0.92
N MET A 102 12.35 3.42 0.41
CA MET A 102 12.20 2.01 0.73
C MET A 102 12.59 1.74 2.18
N THR A 103 11.82 0.88 2.88
CA THR A 103 12.15 0.45 4.24
C THR A 103 12.82 -0.91 4.22
N ASP A 104 13.38 -1.33 5.37
CA ASP A 104 13.99 -2.66 5.49
C ASP A 104 12.98 -3.77 5.22
N ALA A 105 11.73 -3.61 5.67
CA ALA A 105 10.68 -4.58 5.41
C ALA A 105 10.41 -4.72 3.91
N GLY A 106 10.36 -3.59 3.20
CA GLY A 106 10.17 -3.59 1.75
C GLY A 106 11.35 -4.20 1.02
N ARG A 107 12.58 -3.91 1.44
CA ARG A 107 13.77 -4.50 0.87
C ARG A 107 13.78 -6.02 1.01
N ARG A 108 13.46 -6.52 2.20
CA ARG A 108 13.41 -7.96 2.43
C ARG A 108 12.43 -8.66 1.50
N ALA A 109 11.25 -8.07 1.30
CA ALA A 109 10.25 -8.62 0.41
C ALA A 109 10.72 -8.62 -1.05
N PHE A 110 11.39 -7.54 -1.48
CA PHE A 110 11.88 -7.40 -2.85
C PHE A 110 13.13 -8.25 -3.12
N GLU A 111 14.04 -8.35 -2.16
CA GLU A 111 15.25 -9.15 -2.28
C GLU A 111 14.96 -10.62 -2.56
N LYS A 112 13.92 -11.17 -1.95
CA LYS A 112 13.50 -12.55 -2.19
C LYS A 112 13.14 -12.77 -3.66
N VAL A 113 12.59 -11.78 -4.33
CA VAL A 113 12.23 -11.85 -5.75
C VAL A 113 13.48 -11.84 -6.62
N ILE A 114 14.45 -10.99 -6.29
CA ILE A 114 15.69 -10.86 -7.05
C ILE A 114 16.56 -12.12 -6.90
N THR A 115 16.66 -12.65 -5.68
CA THR A 115 17.52 -13.81 -5.41
C THR A 115 16.96 -15.12 -5.93
N ASN A 116 15.67 -15.18 -6.22
CA ASN A 116 15.01 -16.39 -6.73
C ASN A 116 14.82 -16.39 -8.25
N THR A 117 15.36 -15.42 -8.96
CA THR A 117 15.27 -15.35 -10.42
C THR A 117 16.53 -15.84 -11.14
#